data_26b848927481dcf5f35ed49abbbb3773
#
_entry.id   26b848927481dcf5f35ed49abbbb3773
#
_cell.length_a   1.000
_cell.length_b   1.000
_cell.length_c   1.000
_cell.angle_alpha   90.00
_cell.angle_beta   90.00
_cell.angle_gamma   90.00
#
_symmetry.space_group_name_H-M   'P 1'
#
loop_
_entity.id
_entity.type
_entity.pdbx_description
1 polymer ?
#
loop_
_entity_poly.entity_id
_entity_poly.type
_entity_poly.pdbx_seq_one_letter_code
_entity_poly.pdbx_strand_id
1 'polypeptide(L)'
;IVAGLNLPMLIDAYASRMMMDTAHEVAAQISGSGKEGVRIYPESLEPKKEEAAPAAVAAPQGAIPEGTVLGDGHIKIGLTRIDTRLLHGQVATTWTKMVNPDRIIVVSDAVSKDDLRKRMIIEAAPPGVKAHVIPIWKMIEVSKDPRFGETKAMLLFETPQDVLKAIEGGVDIKEVNLGSLAHSTGKVVVTKAVAMGKEDVETFEKLIDKGVTFNVRKVPSDSPENMGEMLKKAKAELK
;
A
#
# COMPACT_ATOMS: atom_id res chain seq x y z
N ILE A 1 -31.58 19.55 7.23
CA ILE A 1 -31.30 20.18 8.53
C ILE A 1 -30.22 19.33 9.21
N VAL A 2 -29.14 19.97 9.65
CA VAL A 2 -28.10 19.33 10.45
C VAL A 2 -28.19 19.87 11.86
N ALA A 3 -28.33 18.99 12.85
CA ALA A 3 -28.40 19.34 14.26
C ALA A 3 -27.16 18.80 15.01
N GLY A 4 -26.80 19.41 16.14
CA GLY A 4 -25.65 18.99 16.94
C GLY A 4 -24.31 19.44 16.38
N LEU A 5 -24.24 20.67 15.93
CA LEU A 5 -23.04 21.28 15.32
C LEU A 5 -21.88 21.38 16.32
N ASN A 6 -20.68 20.97 15.89
CA ASN A 6 -19.44 21.16 16.64
C ASN A 6 -18.42 21.95 15.79
N LEU A 7 -17.28 22.35 16.39
CA LEU A 7 -16.29 23.18 15.73
C LEU A 7 -15.68 22.55 14.45
N PRO A 8 -15.28 21.28 14.42
CA PRO A 8 -14.86 20.61 13.19
C PRO A 8 -15.88 20.69 12.07
N MET A 9 -17.17 20.52 12.35
CA MET A 9 -18.24 20.65 11.36
C MET A 9 -18.33 22.08 10.79
N LEU A 10 -18.14 23.11 11.63
CA LEU A 10 -18.18 24.50 11.18
C LEU A 10 -17.03 24.83 10.24
N ILE A 11 -15.82 24.38 10.57
CA ILE A 11 -14.61 24.60 9.75
C ILE A 11 -14.78 23.91 8.41
N ASP A 12 -15.22 22.66 8.42
CA ASP A 12 -15.42 21.88 7.20
C ASP A 12 -16.57 22.42 6.35
N ALA A 13 -17.69 22.84 6.95
CA ALA A 13 -18.79 23.49 6.24
C ALA A 13 -18.34 24.77 5.52
N TYR A 14 -17.49 25.56 6.15
CA TYR A 14 -16.99 26.79 5.55
C TYR A 14 -16.08 26.50 4.34
N ALA A 15 -15.22 25.48 4.43
CA ALA A 15 -14.36 25.07 3.34
C ALA A 15 -15.15 24.39 2.20
N SER A 16 -16.01 23.42 2.55
CA SER A 16 -16.76 22.60 1.59
C SER A 16 -17.77 23.39 0.75
N ARG A 17 -18.37 24.47 1.30
CA ARG A 17 -19.31 25.31 0.56
C ARG A 17 -18.70 26.00 -0.66
N MET A 18 -17.36 26.12 -0.70
CA MET A 18 -16.65 26.73 -1.82
C MET A 18 -16.32 25.75 -2.93
N MET A 19 -16.47 24.44 -2.65
CA MET A 19 -16.05 23.35 -3.53
C MET A 19 -17.21 22.42 -3.93
N MET A 20 -18.38 22.56 -3.28
CA MET A 20 -19.56 21.73 -3.50
C MET A 20 -20.73 22.54 -4.03
N ASP A 21 -21.46 21.97 -4.98
CA ASP A 21 -22.54 22.66 -5.69
C ASP A 21 -23.85 22.67 -4.92
N THR A 22 -24.05 21.72 -4.00
CA THR A 22 -25.32 21.57 -3.28
C THR A 22 -25.16 21.58 -1.76
N ALA A 23 -26.15 22.14 -1.07
CA ALA A 23 -26.22 22.09 0.39
C ALA A 23 -26.32 20.65 0.94
N HIS A 24 -26.80 19.71 0.15
CA HIS A 24 -26.89 18.30 0.55
C HIS A 24 -25.51 17.65 0.62
N GLU A 25 -24.65 17.91 -0.34
CA GLU A 25 -23.27 17.43 -0.37
C GLU A 25 -22.47 18.00 0.81
N VAL A 26 -22.60 19.31 1.06
CA VAL A 26 -21.98 19.94 2.24
C VAL A 26 -22.48 19.28 3.54
N ALA A 27 -23.78 19.03 3.67
CA ALA A 27 -24.34 18.39 4.87
C ALA A 27 -23.83 16.95 5.07
N ALA A 28 -23.68 16.19 4.00
CA ALA A 28 -23.11 14.84 4.05
C ALA A 28 -21.65 14.86 4.51
N GLN A 29 -20.84 15.75 3.93
CA GLN A 29 -19.43 15.92 4.26
C GLN A 29 -19.23 16.27 5.74
N ILE A 30 -19.88 17.32 6.22
CA ILE A 30 -19.71 17.79 7.61
C ILE A 30 -20.24 16.81 8.67
N SER A 31 -21.16 15.92 8.30
CA SER A 31 -21.60 14.85 9.20
C SER A 31 -20.48 13.88 9.56
N GLY A 32 -19.56 13.59 8.63
CA GLY A 32 -18.33 12.83 8.87
C GLY A 32 -17.41 13.54 9.86
N SER A 33 -17.06 14.79 9.55
CA SER A 33 -16.18 15.64 10.38
C SER A 33 -16.73 15.86 11.79
N GLY A 34 -18.05 15.88 11.94
CA GLY A 34 -18.69 15.97 13.24
C GLY A 34 -18.46 14.75 14.13
N LYS A 35 -18.52 13.56 13.55
CA LYS A 35 -18.25 12.31 14.28
C LYS A 35 -16.80 12.18 14.70
N GLU A 36 -15.88 12.58 13.85
CA GLU A 36 -14.43 12.55 14.13
C GLU A 36 -14.01 13.63 15.13
N GLY A 37 -14.77 14.70 15.23
CA GLY A 37 -14.51 15.82 16.16
C GLY A 37 -14.96 15.57 17.61
N VAL A 38 -15.64 14.46 17.90
CA VAL A 38 -15.98 14.07 19.27
C VAL A 38 -14.89 13.17 19.82
N ARG A 39 -14.10 13.68 20.77
CA ARG A 39 -13.02 12.94 21.43
C ARG A 39 -13.19 12.94 22.94
N ILE A 40 -12.78 11.87 23.58
CA ILE A 40 -12.80 11.72 25.04
C ILE A 40 -11.39 11.98 25.57
N TYR A 41 -11.26 12.82 26.59
CA TYR A 41 -10.00 13.08 27.28
C TYR A 41 -10.09 12.59 28.75
N PRO A 42 -9.05 11.95 29.28
CA PRO A 42 -7.83 11.51 28.58
C PRO A 42 -8.10 10.39 27.58
N GLU A 43 -7.29 10.29 26.54
CA GLU A 43 -7.44 9.28 25.46
C GLU A 43 -7.52 7.82 25.94
N SER A 44 -7.01 7.55 27.15
CA SER A 44 -7.13 6.25 27.82
C SER A 44 -8.58 5.83 28.15
N LEU A 45 -9.51 6.78 28.13
CA LEU A 45 -10.95 6.53 28.38
C LEU A 45 -11.74 6.40 27.05
N GLU A 46 -11.12 6.67 25.91
CA GLU A 46 -11.78 6.33 24.65
C GLU A 46 -12.02 4.82 24.60
N PRO A 47 -13.27 4.38 24.32
CA PRO A 47 -13.50 2.97 24.10
C PRO A 47 -12.57 2.54 22.98
N LYS A 48 -11.60 1.66 23.28
CA LYS A 48 -10.80 1.02 22.24
C LYS A 48 -11.81 0.50 21.22
N LYS A 49 -11.78 1.07 20.00
CA LYS A 49 -12.39 0.37 18.87
C LYS A 49 -11.78 -1.00 18.95
N GLU A 50 -12.59 -2.01 19.31
CA GLU A 50 -12.17 -3.39 19.17
C GLU A 50 -11.71 -3.50 17.74
N GLU A 51 -10.39 -3.66 17.56
CA GLU A 51 -9.87 -4.23 16.33
C GLU A 51 -10.59 -5.56 16.26
N ALA A 52 -11.55 -5.63 15.36
CA ALA A 52 -12.20 -6.89 15.06
C ALA A 52 -11.06 -7.87 14.82
N ALA A 53 -10.96 -8.87 15.70
CA ALA A 53 -10.07 -9.99 15.50
C ALA A 53 -10.21 -10.39 14.04
N PRO A 54 -9.11 -10.79 13.34
CA PRO A 54 -9.21 -11.14 11.94
C PRO A 54 -10.30 -12.19 11.83
N ALA A 55 -11.47 -11.75 11.39
CA ALA A 55 -12.56 -12.64 11.09
C ALA A 55 -12.01 -13.64 10.09
N ALA A 56 -12.13 -14.90 10.42
CA ALA A 56 -11.77 -16.00 9.51
C ALA A 56 -12.27 -15.59 8.12
N VAL A 57 -11.34 -15.57 7.16
CA VAL A 57 -11.54 -15.07 5.81
C VAL A 57 -12.80 -15.76 5.24
N ALA A 58 -13.94 -15.09 5.34
CA ALA A 58 -15.13 -15.50 4.62
C ALA A 58 -14.81 -15.30 3.14
N ALA A 59 -14.93 -16.36 2.36
CA ALA A 59 -14.85 -16.29 0.90
C ALA A 59 -15.75 -15.13 0.42
N PRO A 60 -15.35 -14.39 -0.62
CA PRO A 60 -16.07 -13.23 -1.11
C PRO A 60 -17.52 -13.61 -1.41
N GLN A 61 -18.45 -13.19 -0.56
CA GLN A 61 -19.87 -13.45 -0.71
C GLN A 61 -20.45 -12.41 -1.67
N GLY A 62 -20.47 -12.75 -2.93
CA GLY A 62 -21.15 -12.02 -3.98
C GLY A 62 -21.14 -12.85 -5.26
N ALA A 63 -22.30 -13.03 -5.89
CA ALA A 63 -22.36 -13.64 -7.20
C ALA A 63 -21.45 -12.84 -8.16
N ILE A 64 -20.60 -13.54 -8.90
CA ILE A 64 -19.80 -12.93 -9.95
C ILE A 64 -20.76 -12.39 -10.99
N PRO A 65 -20.73 -11.07 -11.34
CA PRO A 65 -21.63 -10.54 -12.35
C PRO A 65 -21.50 -11.30 -13.68
N GLU A 66 -22.61 -11.59 -14.33
CA GLU A 66 -22.59 -12.19 -15.66
C GLU A 66 -21.77 -11.32 -16.63
N GLY A 67 -20.89 -11.95 -17.41
CA GLY A 67 -20.00 -11.27 -18.34
C GLY A 67 -18.65 -10.83 -17.73
N THR A 68 -18.37 -11.12 -16.45
CA THR A 68 -17.04 -10.89 -15.87
C THR A 68 -16.03 -11.84 -16.52
N VAL A 69 -15.00 -11.27 -17.17
CA VAL A 69 -13.90 -12.07 -17.73
C VAL A 69 -12.99 -12.47 -16.55
N LEU A 70 -12.94 -13.76 -16.27
CA LEU A 70 -12.21 -14.28 -15.08
C LEU A 70 -10.75 -14.64 -15.40
N GLY A 71 -10.36 -14.69 -16.67
CA GLY A 71 -9.03 -15.14 -17.07
C GLY A 71 -8.70 -16.51 -16.52
N ASP A 72 -7.52 -16.62 -15.89
CA ASP A 72 -7.10 -17.82 -15.15
C ASP A 72 -7.57 -17.83 -13.68
N GLY A 73 -8.37 -16.82 -13.28
CA GLY A 73 -8.89 -16.69 -11.92
C GLY A 73 -7.89 -16.11 -10.92
N HIS A 74 -6.69 -15.71 -11.33
CA HIS A 74 -5.66 -15.14 -10.47
C HIS A 74 -5.18 -13.78 -10.98
N ILE A 75 -5.08 -12.81 -10.08
CA ILE A 75 -4.56 -11.48 -10.41
C ILE A 75 -3.13 -11.61 -10.97
N LYS A 76 -2.88 -10.98 -12.13
CA LYS A 76 -1.57 -11.02 -12.80
C LYS A 76 -0.65 -9.96 -12.18
N ILE A 77 0.35 -10.38 -11.42
CA ILE A 77 1.33 -9.47 -10.82
C ILE A 77 2.43 -9.18 -11.83
N GLY A 78 2.37 -7.99 -12.45
CA GLY A 78 3.37 -7.57 -13.46
C GLY A 78 4.66 -7.02 -12.84
N LEU A 79 4.59 -6.51 -11.61
CA LEU A 79 5.75 -6.07 -10.81
C LEU A 79 5.35 -6.04 -9.34
N THR A 80 6.23 -6.54 -8.48
CA THR A 80 6.22 -6.24 -7.06
C THR A 80 7.44 -5.39 -6.73
N ARG A 81 7.25 -4.22 -6.10
CA ARG A 81 8.33 -3.29 -5.79
C ARG A 81 8.31 -2.85 -4.34
N ILE A 82 9.47 -2.88 -3.71
CA ILE A 82 9.73 -2.22 -2.42
C ILE A 82 10.33 -0.84 -2.70
N ASP A 83 9.64 0.20 -2.27
CA ASP A 83 10.12 1.58 -2.31
C ASP A 83 9.48 2.37 -1.18
N THR A 84 10.26 2.90 -0.24
CA THR A 84 9.75 3.66 0.91
C THR A 84 8.90 4.86 0.50
N ARG A 85 9.08 5.38 -0.72
CA ARG A 85 8.28 6.47 -1.26
C ARG A 85 6.99 6.01 -1.94
N LEU A 86 6.82 4.69 -2.14
CA LEU A 86 5.68 4.08 -2.83
C LEU A 86 5.47 4.64 -4.25
N LEU A 87 4.27 5.14 -4.56
CA LEU A 87 4.00 5.75 -5.87
C LEU A 87 4.52 7.19 -5.91
N HIS A 88 5.51 7.42 -6.75
CA HIS A 88 6.13 8.73 -6.97
C HIS A 88 6.58 8.86 -8.43
N GLY A 89 7.09 10.03 -8.83
CA GLY A 89 7.37 10.36 -10.23
C GLY A 89 8.09 9.29 -11.05
N GLN A 90 9.17 8.68 -10.54
CA GLN A 90 9.90 7.63 -11.26
C GLN A 90 9.08 6.33 -11.42
N VAL A 91 8.30 5.97 -10.41
CA VAL A 91 7.43 4.80 -10.48
C VAL A 91 6.29 5.07 -11.46
N ALA A 92 5.64 6.23 -11.35
CA ALA A 92 4.53 6.64 -12.20
C ALA A 92 4.93 6.76 -13.68
N THR A 93 6.17 7.20 -13.98
CA THR A 93 6.59 7.49 -15.37
C THR A 93 7.35 6.34 -16.02
N THR A 94 8.35 5.75 -15.34
CA THR A 94 9.23 4.74 -15.96
C THR A 94 8.74 3.32 -15.74
N TRP A 95 8.48 2.94 -14.48
CA TRP A 95 8.03 1.59 -14.17
C TRP A 95 6.64 1.30 -14.70
N THR A 96 5.69 2.24 -14.58
CA THR A 96 4.35 2.07 -15.12
C THR A 96 4.35 1.90 -16.63
N LYS A 97 5.17 2.67 -17.37
CA LYS A 97 5.30 2.49 -18.83
C LYS A 97 5.86 1.13 -19.21
N MET A 98 6.85 0.64 -18.47
CA MET A 98 7.46 -0.67 -18.74
C MET A 98 6.51 -1.83 -18.43
N VAL A 99 5.84 -1.76 -17.27
CA VAL A 99 4.95 -2.83 -16.80
C VAL A 99 3.61 -2.79 -17.54
N ASN A 100 3.13 -1.60 -17.89
CA ASN A 100 1.80 -1.35 -18.46
C ASN A 100 0.69 -2.07 -17.66
N PRO A 101 0.51 -1.70 -16.37
CA PRO A 101 -0.49 -2.32 -15.52
C PRO A 101 -1.86 -1.67 -15.70
N ASP A 102 -2.92 -2.43 -15.48
CA ASP A 102 -4.29 -1.90 -15.38
C ASP A 102 -4.48 -1.13 -14.07
N ARG A 103 -3.77 -1.59 -13.01
CA ARG A 103 -3.88 -1.01 -11.68
C ARG A 103 -2.54 -0.96 -10.97
N ILE A 104 -2.34 0.12 -10.22
CA ILE A 104 -1.27 0.24 -9.22
C ILE A 104 -1.91 0.02 -7.86
N ILE A 105 -1.39 -0.93 -7.09
CA ILE A 105 -1.90 -1.25 -5.76
C ILE A 105 -0.79 -1.03 -4.74
N VAL A 106 -0.95 -0.02 -3.91
CA VAL A 106 -0.11 0.20 -2.74
C VAL A 106 -0.64 -0.65 -1.60
N VAL A 107 0.20 -1.52 -1.08
CA VAL A 107 -0.15 -2.49 -0.04
C VAL A 107 0.58 -2.11 1.24
N SER A 108 -0.13 -1.51 2.18
CA SER A 108 0.43 -1.08 3.47
C SER A 108 -0.69 -0.88 4.49
N ASP A 109 -0.56 -1.51 5.65
CA ASP A 109 -1.52 -1.35 6.76
C ASP A 109 -1.48 0.07 7.34
N ALA A 110 -0.29 0.69 7.39
CA ALA A 110 -0.12 2.05 7.90
C ALA A 110 -0.71 3.09 6.96
N VAL A 111 -0.35 3.03 5.68
CA VAL A 111 -0.79 4.02 4.68
C VAL A 111 -2.29 3.90 4.39
N SER A 112 -2.86 2.70 4.48
CA SER A 112 -4.30 2.49 4.29
C SER A 112 -5.17 3.19 5.33
N LYS A 113 -4.60 3.51 6.50
CA LYS A 113 -5.24 4.24 7.61
C LYS A 113 -4.94 5.75 7.59
N ASP A 114 -4.02 6.21 6.76
CA ASP A 114 -3.63 7.62 6.61
C ASP A 114 -4.33 8.21 5.37
N ASP A 115 -5.45 8.90 5.59
CA ASP A 115 -6.28 9.42 4.51
C ASP A 115 -5.56 10.47 3.66
N LEU A 116 -4.69 11.30 4.26
CA LEU A 116 -3.94 12.31 3.53
C LEU A 116 -2.92 11.63 2.59
N ARG A 117 -2.11 10.73 3.13
CA ARG A 117 -1.10 10.00 2.37
C ARG A 117 -1.73 9.14 1.27
N LYS A 118 -2.86 8.51 1.58
CA LYS A 118 -3.65 7.72 0.63
C LYS A 118 -4.13 8.57 -0.55
N ARG A 119 -4.70 9.77 -0.31
CA ARG A 119 -5.12 10.69 -1.37
C ARG A 119 -3.95 11.12 -2.24
N MET A 120 -2.85 11.55 -1.64
CA MET A 120 -1.64 11.95 -2.37
C MET A 120 -1.11 10.84 -3.29
N ILE A 121 -1.13 9.59 -2.84
CA ILE A 121 -0.72 8.44 -3.63
C ILE A 121 -1.68 8.19 -4.79
N ILE A 122 -2.98 8.26 -4.57
CA ILE A 122 -3.99 8.06 -5.62
C ILE A 122 -3.87 9.15 -6.70
N GLU A 123 -3.65 10.39 -6.30
CA GLU A 123 -3.47 11.52 -7.22
C GLU A 123 -2.14 11.47 -7.99
N ALA A 124 -1.13 10.78 -7.46
CA ALA A 124 0.13 10.57 -8.18
C ALA A 124 0.06 9.52 -9.30
N ALA A 125 -1.10 8.88 -9.48
CA ALA A 125 -1.29 7.88 -10.54
C ALA A 125 -1.17 8.51 -11.93
N PRO A 126 -0.49 7.85 -12.87
CA PRO A 126 -0.40 8.35 -14.24
C PRO A 126 -1.76 8.23 -14.96
N PRO A 127 -2.02 9.09 -15.95
CA PRO A 127 -3.26 9.03 -16.72
C PRO A 127 -3.53 7.62 -17.28
N GLY A 128 -4.78 7.18 -17.15
CA GLY A 128 -5.22 5.87 -17.65
C GLY A 128 -4.99 4.68 -16.70
N VAL A 129 -4.25 4.86 -15.60
CA VAL A 129 -4.00 3.80 -14.62
C VAL A 129 -4.63 4.18 -13.27
N LYS A 130 -5.44 3.29 -12.71
CA LYS A 130 -6.05 3.52 -11.40
C LYS A 130 -5.13 3.07 -10.28
N ALA A 131 -4.89 3.95 -9.29
CA ALA A 131 -4.17 3.60 -8.08
C ALA A 131 -5.13 3.29 -6.93
N HIS A 132 -4.77 2.31 -6.13
CA HIS A 132 -5.48 1.91 -4.92
C HIS A 132 -4.50 1.78 -3.76
N VAL A 133 -4.95 2.12 -2.56
CA VAL A 133 -4.19 1.91 -1.32
C VAL A 133 -5.02 1.00 -0.43
N ILE A 134 -4.51 -0.19 -0.15
CA ILE A 134 -5.21 -1.22 0.60
C ILE A 134 -4.31 -1.83 1.69
N PRO A 135 -4.89 -2.33 2.79
CA PRO A 135 -4.13 -3.08 3.79
C PRO A 135 -3.72 -4.46 3.27
N ILE A 136 -2.73 -5.08 3.91
CA ILE A 136 -2.15 -6.37 3.50
C ILE A 136 -3.22 -7.47 3.44
N TRP A 137 -4.08 -7.56 4.46
CA TRP A 137 -5.16 -8.56 4.49
C TRP A 137 -6.08 -8.45 3.26
N LYS A 138 -6.34 -7.23 2.80
CA LYS A 138 -7.19 -7.02 1.61
C LYS A 138 -6.49 -7.45 0.32
N MET A 139 -5.16 -7.28 0.22
CA MET A 139 -4.41 -7.80 -0.92
C MET A 139 -4.45 -9.33 -0.96
N ILE A 140 -4.38 -9.99 0.21
CA ILE A 140 -4.52 -11.45 0.33
C ILE A 140 -5.89 -11.92 -0.17
N GLU A 141 -6.97 -11.20 0.16
CA GLU A 141 -8.30 -11.50 -0.38
C GLU A 141 -8.38 -11.31 -1.89
N VAL A 142 -7.89 -10.17 -2.39
CA VAL A 142 -7.88 -9.84 -3.82
C VAL A 142 -7.10 -10.88 -4.63
N SER A 143 -5.99 -11.40 -4.09
CA SER A 143 -5.19 -12.42 -4.78
C SER A 143 -5.90 -13.76 -4.95
N LYS A 144 -6.90 -14.03 -4.12
CA LYS A 144 -7.72 -15.28 -4.14
C LYS A 144 -9.05 -15.10 -4.88
N ASP A 145 -9.39 -13.87 -5.25
CA ASP A 145 -10.68 -13.55 -5.86
C ASP A 145 -10.61 -13.65 -7.39
N PRO A 146 -11.31 -14.62 -8.00
CA PRO A 146 -11.24 -14.87 -9.45
C PRO A 146 -11.72 -13.68 -10.30
N ARG A 147 -12.47 -12.72 -9.73
CA ARG A 147 -12.91 -11.51 -10.43
C ARG A 147 -11.75 -10.62 -10.90
N PHE A 148 -10.57 -10.79 -10.33
CA PHE A 148 -9.36 -10.05 -10.71
C PHE A 148 -8.45 -10.80 -11.67
N GLY A 149 -8.87 -11.96 -12.21
CA GLY A 149 -8.02 -12.83 -13.04
C GLY A 149 -7.51 -12.20 -14.33
N GLU A 150 -8.22 -11.21 -14.89
CA GLU A 150 -7.73 -10.44 -16.05
C GLU A 150 -6.98 -9.16 -15.65
N THR A 151 -6.94 -8.82 -14.35
CA THR A 151 -6.29 -7.59 -13.88
C THR A 151 -4.78 -7.77 -13.81
N LYS A 152 -4.03 -6.97 -14.55
CA LYS A 152 -2.58 -6.85 -14.42
C LYS A 152 -2.25 -5.75 -13.42
N ALA A 153 -1.68 -6.13 -12.29
CA ALA A 153 -1.37 -5.22 -11.19
C ALA A 153 0.14 -4.96 -11.04
N MET A 154 0.47 -3.74 -10.65
CA MET A 154 1.77 -3.38 -10.09
C MET A 154 1.61 -3.18 -8.58
N LEU A 155 2.27 -4.00 -7.78
CA LEU A 155 2.22 -3.94 -6.32
C LEU A 155 3.36 -3.10 -5.77
N LEU A 156 3.05 -2.15 -4.89
CA LEU A 156 4.03 -1.30 -4.22
C LEU A 156 3.94 -1.51 -2.71
N PHE A 157 5.06 -1.83 -2.11
CA PHE A 157 5.24 -2.03 -0.68
C PHE A 157 6.23 -1.02 -0.11
N GLU A 158 6.03 -0.59 1.12
CA GLU A 158 6.93 0.33 1.81
C GLU A 158 8.13 -0.39 2.41
N THR A 159 7.92 -1.63 2.88
CA THR A 159 8.90 -2.42 3.63
C THR A 159 8.99 -3.86 3.13
N PRO A 160 10.13 -4.55 3.32
CA PRO A 160 10.23 -5.98 3.03
C PRO A 160 9.36 -6.84 3.94
N GLN A 161 9.07 -6.39 5.16
CA GLN A 161 8.21 -7.08 6.12
C GLN A 161 6.77 -7.18 5.60
N ASP A 162 6.27 -6.14 4.94
CA ASP A 162 4.93 -6.16 4.35
C ASP A 162 4.84 -7.13 3.17
N VAL A 163 5.90 -7.25 2.37
CA VAL A 163 6.00 -8.27 1.31
C VAL A 163 5.97 -9.67 1.91
N LEU A 164 6.76 -9.91 2.98
CA LEU A 164 6.79 -11.21 3.65
C LEU A 164 5.41 -11.62 4.16
N LYS A 165 4.70 -10.70 4.85
CA LYS A 165 3.32 -10.94 5.32
C LYS A 165 2.36 -11.26 4.18
N ALA A 166 2.47 -10.55 3.05
CA ALA A 166 1.63 -10.82 1.88
C ALA A 166 1.86 -12.23 1.32
N ILE A 167 3.12 -12.65 1.17
CA ILE A 167 3.50 -14.00 0.72
C ILE A 167 3.01 -15.07 1.71
N GLU A 168 3.19 -14.86 3.00
CA GLU A 168 2.70 -15.77 4.05
C GLU A 168 1.18 -15.88 4.06
N GLY A 169 0.47 -14.83 3.65
CA GLY A 169 -0.97 -14.85 3.44
C GLY A 169 -1.42 -15.54 2.14
N GLY A 170 -0.49 -15.91 1.27
CA GLY A 170 -0.74 -16.65 0.04
C GLY A 170 -0.76 -15.81 -1.24
N VAL A 171 -0.26 -14.56 -1.21
CA VAL A 171 -0.05 -13.79 -2.45
C VAL A 171 1.14 -14.38 -3.21
N ASP A 172 0.96 -14.76 -4.47
CA ASP A 172 1.99 -15.40 -5.29
C ASP A 172 2.99 -14.39 -5.87
N ILE A 173 3.99 -14.05 -5.07
CA ILE A 173 5.07 -13.12 -5.44
C ILE A 173 6.37 -13.93 -5.61
N LYS A 174 6.88 -14.00 -6.84
CA LYS A 174 8.12 -14.73 -7.19
C LYS A 174 9.34 -13.83 -7.31
N GLU A 175 9.12 -12.60 -7.76
CA GLU A 175 10.17 -11.61 -7.97
C GLU A 175 9.81 -10.28 -7.31
N VAL A 176 10.80 -9.66 -6.67
CA VAL A 176 10.66 -8.35 -6.02
C VAL A 176 11.74 -7.40 -6.54
N ASN A 177 11.32 -6.27 -7.07
CA ASN A 177 12.22 -5.15 -7.34
C ASN A 177 12.44 -4.34 -6.06
N LEU A 178 13.70 -4.20 -5.64
CA LEU A 178 14.10 -3.31 -4.56
C LEU A 178 14.57 -1.99 -5.16
N GLY A 179 13.75 -0.96 -5.05
CA GLY A 179 14.02 0.35 -5.63
C GLY A 179 14.60 1.36 -4.65
N SER A 180 14.10 1.37 -3.42
CA SER A 180 14.56 2.26 -2.37
C SER A 180 14.15 1.75 -1.00
N LEU A 181 15.05 1.88 -0.02
CA LEU A 181 14.76 1.66 1.38
C LEU A 181 15.45 2.77 2.18
N ALA A 182 14.65 3.68 2.74
CA ALA A 182 15.15 4.91 3.34
C ALA A 182 16.01 4.64 4.58
N HIS A 183 16.99 5.51 4.79
CA HIS A 183 17.80 5.50 6.01
C HIS A 183 16.95 5.94 7.21
N SER A 184 17.15 5.28 8.33
CA SER A 184 16.65 5.67 9.64
C SER A 184 17.65 5.23 10.72
N THR A 185 17.45 5.68 11.96
CA THR A 185 18.30 5.28 13.08
C THR A 185 18.39 3.75 13.19
N GLY A 186 19.61 3.23 13.31
CA GLY A 186 19.88 1.79 13.40
C GLY A 186 19.98 1.06 12.05
N LYS A 187 19.89 1.78 10.93
CA LYS A 187 20.14 1.21 9.58
C LYS A 187 21.51 1.63 9.05
N VAL A 188 22.16 0.73 8.34
CA VAL A 188 23.41 0.98 7.62
C VAL A 188 23.13 1.25 6.14
N VAL A 189 23.90 2.17 5.55
CA VAL A 189 23.76 2.50 4.12
C VAL A 189 24.50 1.47 3.29
N VAL A 190 23.76 0.64 2.58
CA VAL A 190 24.31 -0.42 1.74
C VAL A 190 24.61 0.11 0.34
N THR A 191 23.68 0.87 -0.23
CA THR A 191 23.85 1.59 -1.50
C THR A 191 23.31 3.02 -1.38
N LYS A 192 23.42 3.82 -2.45
CA LYS A 192 22.89 5.20 -2.46
C LYS A 192 21.38 5.28 -2.26
N ALA A 193 20.63 4.20 -2.50
CA ALA A 193 19.17 4.15 -2.43
C ALA A 193 18.64 3.23 -1.33
N VAL A 194 19.51 2.39 -0.76
CA VAL A 194 19.09 1.33 0.16
C VAL A 194 19.89 1.37 1.45
N ALA A 195 19.19 1.53 2.57
CA ALA A 195 19.72 1.32 3.90
C ALA A 195 18.96 0.18 4.59
N MET A 196 19.67 -0.71 5.28
CA MET A 196 19.10 -1.91 5.90
C MET A 196 19.40 -1.93 7.40
N GLY A 197 18.40 -2.25 8.21
CA GLY A 197 18.55 -2.63 9.60
C GLY A 197 18.61 -4.15 9.77
N LYS A 198 18.84 -4.60 11.00
CA LYS A 198 18.92 -6.04 11.32
C LYS A 198 17.65 -6.79 10.89
N GLU A 199 16.49 -6.23 11.21
CA GLU A 199 15.18 -6.79 10.86
C GLU A 199 14.98 -6.88 9.34
N ASP A 200 15.45 -5.87 8.58
CA ASP A 200 15.36 -5.88 7.12
C ASP A 200 16.19 -7.02 6.53
N VAL A 201 17.43 -7.20 7.02
CA VAL A 201 18.32 -8.28 6.60
C VAL A 201 17.71 -9.65 6.86
N GLU A 202 17.21 -9.89 8.07
CA GLU A 202 16.54 -11.14 8.44
C GLU A 202 15.30 -11.40 7.57
N THR A 203 14.55 -10.35 7.25
CA THR A 203 13.35 -10.46 6.39
C THR A 203 13.72 -10.79 4.94
N PHE A 204 14.74 -10.14 4.39
CA PHE A 204 15.22 -10.45 3.04
C PHE A 204 15.73 -11.90 2.94
N GLU A 205 16.41 -12.41 3.97
CA GLU A 205 16.84 -13.81 4.00
C GLU A 205 15.65 -14.77 4.00
N LYS A 206 14.63 -14.51 4.83
CA LYS A 206 13.39 -15.29 4.83
C LYS A 206 12.67 -15.28 3.47
N LEU A 207 12.68 -14.15 2.77
CA LEU A 207 12.11 -14.04 1.44
C LEU A 207 12.89 -14.87 0.41
N ILE A 208 14.23 -14.85 0.48
CA ILE A 208 15.11 -15.68 -0.36
C ILE A 208 14.88 -17.18 -0.08
N ASP A 209 14.80 -17.56 1.18
CA ASP A 209 14.52 -18.96 1.59
C ASP A 209 13.15 -19.44 1.09
N LYS A 210 12.18 -18.54 0.92
CA LYS A 210 10.88 -18.80 0.30
C LYS A 210 10.93 -18.84 -1.25
N GLY A 211 12.11 -18.68 -1.84
CA GLY A 211 12.31 -18.72 -3.30
C GLY A 211 12.05 -17.42 -4.02
N VAL A 212 11.96 -16.29 -3.30
CA VAL A 212 11.80 -14.96 -3.92
C VAL A 212 13.13 -14.50 -4.50
N THR A 213 13.11 -14.08 -5.76
CA THR A 213 14.26 -13.46 -6.43
C THR A 213 14.21 -11.94 -6.32
N PHE A 214 15.38 -11.29 -6.26
CA PHE A 214 15.47 -9.84 -6.12
C PHE A 214 16.13 -9.19 -7.33
N ASN A 215 15.48 -8.15 -7.83
CA ASN A 215 15.97 -7.28 -8.88
C ASN A 215 16.22 -5.90 -8.25
N VAL A 216 17.48 -5.64 -7.87
CA VAL A 216 17.81 -4.41 -7.14
C VAL A 216 18.22 -3.32 -8.11
N ARG A 217 17.33 -2.38 -8.40
CA ARG A 217 17.58 -1.20 -9.22
C ARG A 217 16.52 -0.13 -9.02
N LYS A 218 16.92 1.12 -9.14
CA LYS A 218 16.06 2.28 -8.91
C LYS A 218 15.12 2.53 -10.09
N VAL A 219 15.65 2.48 -11.30
CA VAL A 219 14.91 2.63 -12.55
C VAL A 219 15.22 1.47 -13.51
N PRO A 220 14.33 1.17 -14.47
CA PRO A 220 14.51 0.03 -15.38
C PRO A 220 15.81 0.06 -16.19
N SER A 221 16.35 1.23 -16.46
CA SER A 221 17.60 1.43 -17.24
C SER A 221 18.88 1.17 -16.44
N ASP A 222 18.78 1.10 -15.10
CA ASP A 222 19.96 0.86 -14.27
C ASP A 222 20.39 -0.61 -14.36
N SER A 223 21.68 -0.86 -14.23
CA SER A 223 22.20 -2.21 -14.02
C SER A 223 21.77 -2.73 -12.66
N PRO A 224 21.30 -3.98 -12.57
CA PRO A 224 20.91 -4.56 -11.28
C PRO A 224 22.11 -4.72 -10.34
N GLU A 225 21.91 -4.37 -9.06
CA GLU A 225 22.88 -4.64 -8.00
C GLU A 225 22.67 -6.06 -7.43
N ASN A 226 23.73 -6.65 -6.87
CA ASN A 226 23.69 -8.01 -6.31
C ASN A 226 23.15 -8.00 -4.87
N MET A 227 21.97 -8.59 -4.66
CA MET A 227 21.33 -8.65 -3.35
C MET A 227 22.17 -9.39 -2.29
N GLY A 228 22.86 -10.47 -2.68
CA GLY A 228 23.71 -11.25 -1.76
C GLY A 228 24.91 -10.46 -1.24
N GLU A 229 25.53 -9.65 -2.09
CA GLU A 229 26.63 -8.74 -1.69
C GLU A 229 26.12 -7.63 -0.75
N MET A 230 24.94 -7.09 -1.04
CA MET A 230 24.30 -6.09 -0.18
C MET A 230 24.02 -6.63 1.21
N LEU A 231 23.47 -7.84 1.33
CA LEU A 231 23.22 -8.48 2.61
C LEU A 231 24.51 -8.77 3.39
N LYS A 232 25.58 -9.22 2.70
CA LYS A 232 26.91 -9.42 3.31
C LYS A 232 27.44 -8.12 3.89
N LYS A 233 27.37 -7.01 3.12
CA LYS A 233 27.80 -5.69 3.56
C LYS A 233 27.00 -5.22 4.77
N ALA A 234 25.65 -5.30 4.70
CA ALA A 234 24.78 -4.92 5.81
C ALA A 234 25.12 -5.67 7.10
N LYS A 235 25.29 -7.00 7.02
CA LYS A 235 25.67 -7.83 8.18
C LYS A 235 27.05 -7.48 8.77
N ALA A 236 28.00 -7.07 7.95
CA ALA A 236 29.31 -6.68 8.42
C ALA A 236 29.28 -5.37 9.21
N GLU A 237 28.40 -4.43 8.82
CA GLU A 237 28.29 -3.10 9.43
C GLU A 237 27.28 -3.03 10.59
N LEU A 238 26.35 -3.99 10.70
CA LEU A 238 25.33 -4.09 11.77
C LEU A 238 25.82 -4.86 13.04
N LYS A 239 27.09 -5.20 13.10
CA LYS A 239 27.69 -5.93 14.23
C LYS A 239 27.80 -5.09 15.49
#